data_255191639f71f8e3fc6a0c5b9b745754
#
_entry.id   255191639f71f8e3fc6a0c5b9b745754
#
_cell.length_a   1.000
_cell.length_b   1.000
_cell.length_c   1.000
_cell.angle_alpha   90.00
_cell.angle_beta   90.00
_cell.angle_gamma   90.00
#
_symmetry.space_group_name_H-M   'P 1'
#
loop_
_entity.id
_entity.type
_entity.pdbx_description
1 polymer ?
#
loop_
_entity_poly.entity_id
_entity_poly.type
_entity_poly.pdbx_seq_one_letter_code
_entity_poly.pdbx_strand_id
1 'polypeptide(L)'
;MPINEEIKHPEVRVIGANNEQVGVMKIDDARAYAYNAGVDLVLIVANATPPVCRAIDYGKYCFERDKKEKEAKKKQVIVKVKEIQLSCRIEQHDFDTRVNHAKKFLSEGNKVKAVVRFKGREMSHMELGREVIAKFEDACRDAGVAEKKPVLDGRFMSIILSPVKQDKK
;
A
#
# COMPACT_ATOMS: atom_id res chain seq x y z
N MET A 1 4.78 -11.43 -20.61
CA MET A 1 4.10 -10.87 -21.79
C MET A 1 4.56 -11.68 -22.99
N PRO A 2 3.67 -12.24 -23.78
CA PRO A 2 4.03 -12.96 -25.01
C PRO A 2 4.66 -12.00 -26.04
N ILE A 3 5.71 -12.49 -26.70
CA ILE A 3 6.46 -11.74 -27.72
C ILE A 3 6.56 -12.55 -29.02
N ASN A 4 6.59 -11.86 -30.13
CA ASN A 4 6.85 -12.43 -31.46
C ASN A 4 6.04 -13.71 -31.76
N GLU A 5 6.68 -14.86 -31.78
CA GLU A 5 6.06 -16.17 -32.09
C GLU A 5 5.16 -16.73 -30.98
N GLU A 6 5.28 -16.23 -29.76
CA GLU A 6 4.43 -16.63 -28.63
C GLU A 6 2.99 -16.09 -28.74
N ILE A 7 2.78 -15.07 -29.59
CA ILE A 7 1.48 -14.45 -29.82
C ILE A 7 0.68 -15.34 -30.78
N LYS A 8 -0.38 -16.01 -30.26
CA LYS A 8 -1.19 -17.00 -30.99
C LYS A 8 -2.51 -16.44 -31.56
N HIS A 9 -2.70 -15.13 -31.56
CA HIS A 9 -3.91 -14.50 -32.09
C HIS A 9 -3.83 -14.33 -33.59
N PRO A 10 -4.91 -14.60 -34.36
CA PRO A 10 -4.89 -14.50 -35.83
C PRO A 10 -4.80 -13.07 -36.33
N GLU A 11 -5.45 -12.13 -35.62
CA GLU A 11 -5.45 -10.71 -35.93
C GLU A 11 -5.09 -9.90 -34.68
N VAL A 12 -4.36 -8.81 -34.88
CA VAL A 12 -3.90 -7.93 -33.80
C VAL A 12 -3.97 -6.47 -34.24
N ARG A 13 -4.18 -5.59 -33.29
CA ARG A 13 -4.02 -4.15 -33.49
C ARG A 13 -2.60 -3.77 -33.14
N VAL A 14 -1.86 -3.20 -34.09
CA VAL A 14 -0.47 -2.83 -33.93
C VAL A 14 -0.33 -1.33 -33.65
N ILE A 15 0.47 -1.04 -32.62
CA ILE A 15 0.94 0.29 -32.26
C ILE A 15 2.45 0.31 -32.54
N GLY A 16 2.92 1.28 -33.29
CA GLY A 16 4.32 1.42 -33.63
C GLY A 16 5.19 1.95 -32.46
N ALA A 17 6.49 2.00 -32.67
CA ALA A 17 7.47 2.38 -31.64
C ALA A 17 7.23 3.79 -31.08
N ASN A 18 6.75 4.72 -31.90
CA ASN A 18 6.49 6.12 -31.54
C ASN A 18 5.04 6.36 -31.05
N ASN A 19 4.31 5.31 -30.66
CA ASN A 19 2.87 5.34 -30.30
C ASN A 19 1.92 5.65 -31.46
N GLU A 20 2.38 5.59 -32.72
CA GLU A 20 1.49 5.70 -33.87
C GLU A 20 0.59 4.47 -33.98
N GLN A 21 -0.67 4.69 -34.35
CA GLN A 21 -1.59 3.59 -34.64
C GLN A 21 -1.35 3.10 -36.06
N VAL A 22 -0.74 1.92 -36.22
CA VAL A 22 -0.52 1.29 -37.51
C VAL A 22 -1.82 0.70 -38.07
N GLY A 23 -2.64 0.12 -37.18
CA GLY A 23 -3.95 -0.44 -37.55
C GLY A 23 -4.14 -1.88 -37.11
N VAL A 24 -5.21 -2.50 -37.63
CA VAL A 24 -5.52 -3.93 -37.44
C VAL A 24 -4.98 -4.71 -38.62
N MET A 25 -4.23 -5.77 -38.36
CA MET A 25 -3.62 -6.61 -39.38
C MET A 25 -3.46 -8.05 -38.89
N LYS A 26 -3.18 -8.97 -39.82
CA LYS A 26 -2.87 -10.35 -39.47
C LYS A 26 -1.58 -10.44 -38.69
N ILE A 27 -1.46 -11.47 -37.86
CA ILE A 27 -0.29 -11.64 -36.99
C ILE A 27 1.03 -11.73 -37.78
N ASP A 28 1.02 -12.34 -38.96
CA ASP A 28 2.24 -12.49 -39.78
C ASP A 28 2.70 -11.15 -40.35
N ASP A 29 1.76 -10.29 -40.77
CA ASP A 29 2.05 -8.92 -41.22
C ASP A 29 2.58 -8.06 -40.05
N ALA A 30 2.00 -8.25 -38.86
CA ALA A 30 2.45 -7.56 -37.64
C ALA A 30 3.88 -7.96 -37.24
N ARG A 31 4.21 -9.25 -37.34
CA ARG A 31 5.58 -9.73 -37.12
C ARG A 31 6.56 -9.17 -38.16
N ALA A 32 6.19 -9.20 -39.42
CA ALA A 32 7.01 -8.62 -40.50
C ALA A 32 7.23 -7.13 -40.26
N TYR A 33 6.22 -6.38 -39.85
CA TYR A 33 6.34 -4.97 -39.51
C TYR A 33 7.36 -4.74 -38.39
N ALA A 34 7.26 -5.48 -37.25
CA ALA A 34 8.20 -5.36 -36.14
C ALA A 34 9.63 -5.74 -36.55
N TYR A 35 9.78 -6.83 -37.30
CA TYR A 35 11.09 -7.26 -37.83
C TYR A 35 11.76 -6.22 -38.72
N ASN A 36 10.99 -5.64 -39.64
CA ASN A 36 11.51 -4.58 -40.56
C ASN A 36 11.90 -3.30 -39.81
N ALA A 37 11.22 -3.04 -38.66
CA ALA A 37 11.55 -1.93 -37.78
C ALA A 37 12.71 -2.26 -36.81
N GLY A 38 13.24 -3.48 -36.82
CA GLY A 38 14.30 -3.93 -35.91
C GLY A 38 13.93 -3.99 -34.43
N VAL A 39 12.66 -4.25 -34.15
CA VAL A 39 12.09 -4.30 -32.78
C VAL A 39 11.25 -5.56 -32.60
N ASP A 40 10.84 -5.83 -31.35
CA ASP A 40 9.98 -6.95 -31.01
C ASP A 40 8.51 -6.58 -31.11
N LEU A 41 7.67 -7.54 -31.52
CA LEU A 41 6.22 -7.44 -31.38
C LEU A 41 5.81 -7.95 -30.00
N VAL A 42 5.26 -7.07 -29.16
CA VAL A 42 4.90 -7.39 -27.77
C VAL A 42 3.38 -7.29 -27.58
N LEU A 43 2.75 -8.33 -27.04
CA LEU A 43 1.34 -8.32 -26.71
C LEU A 43 1.10 -7.54 -25.40
N ILE A 44 0.52 -6.35 -25.51
CA ILE A 44 0.26 -5.48 -24.35
C ILE A 44 -1.10 -5.77 -23.72
N VAL A 45 -2.16 -5.89 -24.53
CA VAL A 45 -3.51 -6.15 -24.05
C VAL A 45 -4.09 -7.35 -24.77
N ALA A 46 -4.16 -8.49 -24.07
CA ALA A 46 -4.68 -9.74 -24.61
C ALA A 46 -6.22 -9.78 -24.68
N ASN A 47 -6.91 -9.08 -23.75
CA ASN A 47 -8.36 -9.14 -23.60
C ASN A 47 -9.11 -8.13 -24.49
N ALA A 48 -8.42 -7.35 -25.31
CA ALA A 48 -9.04 -6.48 -26.30
C ALA A 48 -9.49 -7.26 -27.53
N THR A 49 -10.47 -6.74 -28.25
CA THR A 49 -10.96 -7.32 -29.53
C THR A 49 -10.82 -6.27 -30.64
N PRO A 50 -9.84 -6.41 -31.54
CA PRO A 50 -8.70 -7.35 -31.55
C PRO A 50 -7.66 -7.04 -30.48
N PRO A 51 -6.81 -8.04 -30.08
CA PRO A 51 -5.73 -7.86 -29.12
C PRO A 51 -4.75 -6.78 -29.55
N VAL A 52 -4.19 -6.04 -28.59
CA VAL A 52 -3.28 -4.92 -28.87
C VAL A 52 -1.84 -5.36 -28.70
N CYS A 53 -1.07 -5.24 -29.78
CA CYS A 53 0.36 -5.46 -29.82
C CYS A 53 1.10 -4.14 -30.05
N ARG A 54 2.31 -4.06 -29.58
CA ARG A 54 3.19 -2.92 -29.79
C ARG A 54 4.56 -3.37 -30.32
N ALA A 55 5.03 -2.69 -31.36
CA ALA A 55 6.37 -2.89 -31.88
C ALA A 55 7.37 -2.03 -31.07
N ILE A 56 8.13 -2.67 -30.17
CA ILE A 56 9.08 -2.00 -29.24
C ILE A 56 10.25 -2.90 -28.94
N ASP A 57 11.39 -2.31 -28.56
CA ASP A 57 12.49 -3.05 -27.95
C ASP A 57 12.03 -3.60 -26.59
N TYR A 58 11.86 -4.91 -26.51
CA TYR A 58 11.34 -5.59 -25.33
C TYR A 58 12.26 -5.44 -24.11
N GLY A 59 13.56 -5.49 -24.32
CA GLY A 59 14.55 -5.32 -23.25
C GLY A 59 14.46 -3.93 -22.60
N LYS A 60 14.43 -2.90 -23.42
CA LYS A 60 14.29 -1.52 -22.98
C LYS A 60 12.94 -1.29 -22.28
N TYR A 61 11.88 -1.83 -22.85
CA TYR A 61 10.53 -1.75 -22.25
C TYR A 61 10.47 -2.37 -20.87
N CYS A 62 11.01 -3.59 -20.69
CA CYS A 62 11.07 -4.26 -19.39
C CYS A 62 11.86 -3.43 -18.37
N PHE A 63 13.01 -2.91 -18.77
CA PHE A 63 13.83 -2.09 -17.90
C PHE A 63 13.10 -0.82 -17.44
N GLU A 64 12.46 -0.10 -18.37
CA GLU A 64 11.70 1.12 -18.05
C GLU A 64 10.49 0.82 -17.16
N ARG A 65 9.78 -0.29 -17.42
CA ARG A 65 8.66 -0.75 -16.60
C ARG A 65 9.11 -1.06 -15.17
N ASP A 66 10.17 -1.85 -15.02
CA ASP A 66 10.69 -2.24 -13.72
C ASP A 66 11.24 -1.03 -12.96
N LYS A 67 11.83 -0.07 -13.65
CA LYS A 67 12.26 1.20 -13.07
C LYS A 67 11.07 1.99 -12.55
N LYS A 68 10.01 2.15 -13.36
CA LYS A 68 8.76 2.84 -12.94
C LYS A 68 8.10 2.14 -11.75
N GLU A 69 8.07 0.81 -11.75
CA GLU A 69 7.50 0.03 -10.66
C GLU A 69 8.31 0.22 -9.36
N LYS A 70 9.64 0.18 -9.44
CA LYS A 70 10.52 0.46 -8.30
C LYS A 70 10.34 1.88 -7.76
N GLU A 71 10.22 2.87 -8.65
CA GLU A 71 9.96 4.26 -8.25
C GLU A 71 8.57 4.43 -7.63
N ALA A 72 7.54 3.79 -8.19
CA ALA A 72 6.19 3.78 -7.63
C ALA A 72 6.18 3.14 -6.23
N LYS A 73 6.86 2.00 -6.05
CA LYS A 73 6.99 1.34 -4.74
C LYS A 73 7.73 2.23 -3.73
N LYS A 74 8.78 2.95 -4.16
CA LYS A 74 9.50 3.90 -3.27
C LYS A 74 8.64 5.09 -2.86
N LYS A 75 7.75 5.56 -3.73
CA LYS A 75 6.83 6.68 -3.45
C LYS A 75 5.60 6.25 -2.64
N GLN A 76 5.34 4.95 -2.54
CA GLN A 76 4.21 4.44 -1.79
C GLN A 76 4.43 4.65 -0.29
N VAL A 77 3.61 5.48 0.31
CA VAL A 77 3.60 5.69 1.77
C VAL A 77 2.96 4.46 2.42
N ILE A 78 3.79 3.62 3.03
CA ILE A 78 3.33 2.43 3.75
C ILE A 78 2.96 2.86 5.17
N VAL A 79 1.67 2.98 5.44
CA VAL A 79 1.15 3.20 6.80
C VAL A 79 1.30 1.90 7.60
N LYS A 80 2.16 1.93 8.61
CA LYS A 80 2.35 0.80 9.53
C LYS A 80 1.53 1.00 10.79
N VAL A 81 1.04 -0.10 11.38
CA VAL A 81 0.41 -0.09 12.70
C VAL A 81 1.48 -0.40 13.74
N LYS A 82 1.73 0.55 14.63
CA LYS A 82 2.68 0.41 15.75
C LYS A 82 1.90 0.09 17.02
N GLU A 83 2.26 -1.00 17.70
CA GLU A 83 1.62 -1.40 18.94
C GLU A 83 2.34 -0.80 20.14
N ILE A 84 1.57 -0.23 21.07
CA ILE A 84 2.04 0.28 22.35
C ILE A 84 1.27 -0.42 23.47
N GLN A 85 1.99 -1.13 24.31
CA GLN A 85 1.38 -1.82 25.47
C GLN A 85 1.35 -0.91 26.67
N LEU A 86 0.19 -0.90 27.34
CA LEU A 86 -0.07 -0.17 28.56
C LEU A 86 -0.47 -1.16 29.67
N SER A 87 -0.17 -0.81 30.92
CA SER A 87 -0.63 -1.55 32.10
C SER A 87 -1.84 -0.84 32.73
N CYS A 88 -2.75 -1.57 33.36
CA CYS A 88 -3.85 -0.97 34.12
C CYS A 88 -3.39 -0.08 35.26
N ARG A 89 -2.18 -0.34 35.80
CA ARG A 89 -1.54 0.41 36.89
C ARG A 89 -0.23 1.03 36.41
N ILE A 90 -0.30 1.73 35.27
CA ILE A 90 0.88 2.39 34.71
C ILE A 90 1.25 3.62 35.57
N GLU A 91 2.55 3.77 35.87
CA GLU A 91 3.07 4.97 36.51
C GLU A 91 3.06 6.16 35.56
N GLN A 92 2.94 7.39 36.10
CA GLN A 92 2.81 8.59 35.29
C GLN A 92 4.00 8.80 34.34
N HIS A 93 5.21 8.57 34.81
CA HIS A 93 6.40 8.71 33.98
C HIS A 93 6.45 7.74 32.80
N ASP A 94 6.07 6.47 33.02
CA ASP A 94 6.02 5.46 31.95
C ASP A 94 4.85 5.77 30.98
N PHE A 95 3.72 6.24 31.50
CA PHE A 95 2.62 6.70 30.69
C PHE A 95 3.01 7.83 29.75
N ASP A 96 3.68 8.86 30.25
CA ASP A 96 4.14 10.01 29.45
C ASP A 96 5.15 9.58 28.37
N THR A 97 6.03 8.64 28.70
CA THR A 97 6.97 8.05 27.74
C THR A 97 6.24 7.34 26.61
N ARG A 98 5.19 6.54 26.94
CA ARG A 98 4.34 5.84 25.94
C ARG A 98 3.58 6.83 25.07
N VAL A 99 3.04 7.89 25.63
CA VAL A 99 2.36 8.97 24.90
C VAL A 99 3.32 9.64 23.92
N ASN A 100 4.54 9.97 24.35
CA ASN A 100 5.54 10.59 23.49
C ASN A 100 5.94 9.68 22.32
N HIS A 101 6.08 8.38 22.55
CA HIS A 101 6.31 7.41 21.47
C HIS A 101 5.13 7.34 20.51
N ALA A 102 3.90 7.34 21.01
CA ALA A 102 2.70 7.36 20.18
C ALA A 102 2.64 8.59 19.28
N LYS A 103 2.85 9.78 19.86
CA LYS A 103 2.87 11.04 19.11
C LYS A 103 3.94 11.04 18.03
N LYS A 104 5.13 10.50 18.30
CA LYS A 104 6.19 10.34 17.31
C LYS A 104 5.74 9.44 16.15
N PHE A 105 5.18 8.26 16.43
CA PHE A 105 4.69 7.35 15.39
C PHE A 105 3.55 7.96 14.57
N LEU A 106 2.63 8.67 15.20
CA LEU A 106 1.55 9.39 14.52
C LEU A 106 2.08 10.51 13.62
N SER A 107 3.09 11.27 14.08
CA SER A 107 3.72 12.32 13.27
C SER A 107 4.47 11.77 12.05
N GLU A 108 4.97 10.54 12.13
CA GLU A 108 5.58 9.80 11.01
C GLU A 108 4.54 9.25 10.02
N GLY A 109 3.25 9.45 10.28
CA GLY A 109 2.15 8.96 9.44
C GLY A 109 1.75 7.52 9.71
N ASN A 110 2.24 6.90 10.78
CA ASN A 110 1.86 5.55 11.18
C ASN A 110 0.59 5.56 12.03
N LYS A 111 -0.13 4.45 12.05
CA LYS A 111 -1.21 4.19 13.02
C LYS A 111 -0.63 3.65 14.32
N VAL A 112 -1.25 3.98 15.44
CA VAL A 112 -0.88 3.47 16.76
C VAL A 112 -2.02 2.62 17.31
N LYS A 113 -1.72 1.37 17.68
CA LYS A 113 -2.61 0.48 18.40
C LYS A 113 -2.17 0.46 19.87
N ALA A 114 -2.91 1.15 20.73
CA ALA A 114 -2.69 1.08 22.18
C ALA A 114 -3.43 -0.13 22.73
N VAL A 115 -2.73 -0.95 23.50
CA VAL A 115 -3.24 -2.20 24.06
C VAL A 115 -3.02 -2.24 25.55
N VAL A 116 -4.10 -2.43 26.32
CA VAL A 116 -4.03 -2.72 27.74
C VAL A 116 -4.22 -4.22 27.93
N ARG A 117 -3.23 -4.86 28.58
CA ARG A 117 -3.29 -6.28 28.94
C ARG A 117 -3.73 -6.44 30.37
N PHE A 118 -4.86 -7.10 30.59
CA PHE A 118 -5.36 -7.45 31.94
C PHE A 118 -4.67 -8.71 32.45
N LYS A 119 -4.17 -8.65 33.69
CA LYS A 119 -3.54 -9.79 34.38
C LYS A 119 -4.49 -10.32 35.43
N GLY A 120 -4.76 -11.64 35.44
CA GLY A 120 -5.48 -12.34 36.51
C GLY A 120 -6.70 -11.58 37.07
N ARG A 121 -6.57 -11.07 38.28
CA ARG A 121 -7.63 -10.34 38.99
C ARG A 121 -8.03 -9.00 38.37
N GLU A 122 -7.22 -8.43 37.48
CA GLU A 122 -7.52 -7.15 36.80
C GLU A 122 -8.70 -7.30 35.82
N MET A 123 -9.04 -8.52 35.42
CA MET A 123 -10.23 -8.80 34.61
C MET A 123 -11.55 -8.44 35.30
N SER A 124 -11.59 -8.42 36.65
CA SER A 124 -12.76 -7.93 37.39
C SER A 124 -12.85 -6.41 37.47
N HIS A 125 -11.81 -5.70 37.05
CA HIS A 125 -11.69 -4.24 37.10
C HIS A 125 -11.38 -3.65 35.70
N MET A 126 -12.15 -4.04 34.71
CA MET A 126 -11.97 -3.58 33.33
C MET A 126 -12.11 -2.04 33.15
N GLU A 127 -12.78 -1.41 34.13
CA GLU A 127 -12.93 0.06 34.15
C GLU A 127 -11.60 0.77 34.21
N LEU A 128 -10.63 0.26 34.98
CA LEU A 128 -9.27 0.82 35.06
C LEU A 128 -8.58 0.84 33.70
N GLY A 129 -8.75 -0.24 32.93
CA GLY A 129 -8.20 -0.29 31.57
C GLY A 129 -8.86 0.72 30.62
N ARG A 130 -10.17 0.92 30.75
CA ARG A 130 -10.90 1.94 29.99
C ARG A 130 -10.43 3.34 30.31
N GLU A 131 -10.21 3.63 31.59
CA GLU A 131 -9.69 4.93 32.04
C GLU A 131 -8.30 5.20 31.48
N VAL A 132 -7.41 4.20 31.51
CA VAL A 132 -6.04 4.32 30.97
C VAL A 132 -6.10 4.58 29.44
N ILE A 133 -6.95 3.86 28.71
CA ILE A 133 -7.11 4.07 27.26
C ILE A 133 -7.71 5.44 26.98
N ALA A 134 -8.71 5.90 27.74
CA ALA A 134 -9.31 7.22 27.56
C ALA A 134 -8.29 8.34 27.82
N LYS A 135 -7.50 8.23 28.88
CA LYS A 135 -6.40 9.17 29.17
C LYS A 135 -5.36 9.18 28.05
N PHE A 136 -5.03 8.00 27.50
CA PHE A 136 -4.08 7.88 26.39
C PHE A 136 -4.60 8.51 25.11
N GLU A 137 -5.88 8.29 24.78
CA GLU A 137 -6.56 8.92 23.64
C GLU A 137 -6.54 10.45 23.77
N ASP A 138 -6.94 10.97 24.93
CA ASP A 138 -6.95 12.41 25.21
C ASP A 138 -5.55 13.02 25.10
N ALA A 139 -4.54 12.34 25.66
CA ALA A 139 -3.14 12.79 25.59
C ALA A 139 -2.58 12.79 24.16
N CYS A 140 -3.09 11.95 23.26
CA CYS A 140 -2.66 11.85 21.87
C CYS A 140 -3.55 12.65 20.90
N ARG A 141 -4.57 13.36 21.38
CA ARG A 141 -5.61 14.02 20.57
C ARG A 141 -5.07 15.07 19.59
N ASP A 142 -3.96 15.70 19.92
CA ASP A 142 -3.25 16.66 19.08
C ASP A 142 -2.56 16.01 17.86
N ALA A 143 -2.14 14.74 17.98
CA ALA A 143 -1.40 14.01 16.95
C ALA A 143 -2.23 12.95 16.22
N GLY A 144 -3.30 12.43 16.83
CA GLY A 144 -4.09 11.34 16.29
C GLY A 144 -5.55 11.35 16.74
N VAL A 145 -6.39 10.67 15.97
CA VAL A 145 -7.83 10.48 16.23
C VAL A 145 -8.14 9.00 16.29
N ALA A 146 -8.97 8.60 17.26
CA ALA A 146 -9.45 7.23 17.36
C ALA A 146 -10.34 6.85 16.17
N GLU A 147 -10.05 5.75 15.51
CA GLU A 147 -10.87 5.22 14.41
C GLU A 147 -12.18 4.62 14.91
N LYS A 148 -12.11 3.96 16.05
CA LYS A 148 -13.24 3.27 16.67
C LYS A 148 -13.12 3.34 18.19
N LYS A 149 -14.23 3.08 18.89
CA LYS A 149 -14.25 2.90 20.35
C LYS A 149 -13.35 1.74 20.77
N PRO A 150 -12.79 1.76 22.00
CA PRO A 150 -11.98 0.67 22.51
C PRO A 150 -12.72 -0.68 22.42
N VAL A 151 -12.03 -1.70 21.95
CA VAL A 151 -12.56 -3.07 21.80
C VAL A 151 -11.86 -3.98 22.80
N LEU A 152 -12.65 -4.79 23.50
CA LEU A 152 -12.16 -5.84 24.38
C LEU A 152 -12.11 -7.17 23.59
N ASP A 153 -10.93 -7.77 23.53
CA ASP A 153 -10.71 -9.09 22.94
C ASP A 153 -9.99 -9.98 23.97
N GLY A 154 -10.74 -10.86 24.59
CA GLY A 154 -10.24 -11.71 25.66
C GLY A 154 -9.67 -10.90 26.85
N ARG A 155 -8.35 -10.97 27.02
CA ARG A 155 -7.62 -10.25 28.09
C ARG A 155 -6.97 -8.94 27.62
N PHE A 156 -7.30 -8.50 26.42
CA PHE A 156 -6.71 -7.31 25.79
C PHE A 156 -7.80 -6.30 25.48
N MET A 157 -7.61 -5.07 25.89
CA MET A 157 -8.43 -3.96 25.45
C MET A 157 -7.56 -3.06 24.56
N SER A 158 -8.04 -2.75 23.37
CA SER A 158 -7.25 -1.99 22.41
C SER A 158 -8.04 -0.87 21.74
N ILE A 159 -7.33 0.18 21.38
CA ILE A 159 -7.80 1.29 20.55
C ILE A 159 -6.81 1.55 19.42
N ILE A 160 -7.31 1.93 18.27
CA ILE A 160 -6.48 2.30 17.12
C ILE A 160 -6.62 3.80 16.89
N LEU A 161 -5.47 4.48 16.92
CA LEU A 161 -5.36 5.90 16.61
C LEU A 161 -4.76 6.05 15.21
N SER A 162 -5.42 6.86 14.37
CA SER A 162 -4.90 7.27 13.07
C SER A 162 -4.29 8.66 13.18
N PRO A 163 -3.21 8.93 12.43
CA PRO A 163 -2.62 10.28 12.41
C PRO A 163 -3.64 11.29 11.89
N VAL A 164 -3.70 12.46 12.53
CA VAL A 164 -4.42 13.60 11.97
C VAL A 164 -3.72 13.98 10.67
N LYS A 165 -4.44 13.99 9.55
CA LYS A 165 -3.91 14.49 8.28
C LYS A 165 -3.51 15.95 8.52
N GLN A 166 -2.23 16.20 8.68
CA GLN A 166 -1.72 17.54 8.51
C GLN A 166 -1.77 17.80 7.01
N ASP A 167 -2.73 18.61 6.56
CA ASP A 167 -2.68 19.21 5.23
C ASP A 167 -1.34 19.98 5.17
N LYS A 168 -0.35 19.36 4.52
CA LYS A 168 0.86 20.09 4.16
C LYS A 168 0.44 21.17 3.16
N LYS A 169 0.32 22.39 3.69
CA LYS A 169 0.28 23.61 2.88
C LYS A 169 1.56 23.74 2.07
#